data_fcc054600f990d261ffe2a959ac4f534
#
_entry.id   fcc054600f990d261ffe2a959ac4f534
#
_cell.length_a   1.000
_cell.length_b   1.000
_cell.length_c   1.000
_cell.angle_alpha   90.00
_cell.angle_beta   90.00
_cell.angle_gamma   90.00
#
_symmetry.space_group_name_H-M   'P 1'
#
loop_
_entity.id
_entity.type
_entity.pdbx_description
1 polymer ?
#
loop_
_entity_poly.entity_id
_entity_poly.type
_entity_poly.pdbx_seq_one_letter_code
_entity_poly.pdbx_strand_id
1 'polypeptide(L)'
;MVPLNKTRSKHSKINIFDLIFFANYVMIIIVSGRFFKYFTRGFATAIALYPFIIVRKKELRDKPFLVYHERIHLRQQLELGIIFFYIWYLVEFLIRFISSNSFYRAYRNICFEREAYSNESNMHYLKKRKCWSFIYYLSRS
;
A
#
# COMPACT_ATOMS: atom_id res chain seq x y z
N MET A 1 -44.33 10.94 38.61
CA MET A 1 -43.14 10.08 38.66
C MET A 1 -42.86 9.59 37.23
N VAL A 2 -41.88 10.18 36.55
CA VAL A 2 -41.49 9.82 35.18
C VAL A 2 -40.29 8.92 35.28
N PRO A 3 -40.25 7.72 34.66
CA PRO A 3 -39.12 6.83 34.74
C PRO A 3 -37.97 7.34 33.85
N LEU A 4 -36.82 7.53 34.45
CA LEU A 4 -35.55 7.83 33.79
C LEU A 4 -35.14 6.67 32.88
N ASN A 5 -35.21 6.89 31.57
CA ASN A 5 -34.72 5.97 30.55
C ASN A 5 -33.21 6.01 30.54
N LYS A 6 -32.58 4.95 31.07
CA LYS A 6 -31.13 4.73 31.08
C LYS A 6 -30.67 4.35 29.66
N THR A 7 -30.29 5.33 28.86
CA THR A 7 -29.61 5.10 27.58
C THR A 7 -28.29 4.43 27.85
N ARG A 8 -28.25 3.13 27.63
CA ARG A 8 -27.08 2.27 27.66
C ARG A 8 -26.21 2.63 26.44
N SER A 9 -25.15 3.40 26.67
CA SER A 9 -24.10 3.65 25.66
C SER A 9 -23.57 2.31 25.18
N LYS A 10 -23.95 1.91 23.96
CA LYS A 10 -23.30 0.81 23.26
C LYS A 10 -21.91 1.32 22.83
N HIS A 11 -20.88 0.98 23.59
CA HIS A 11 -19.51 1.01 23.07
C HIS A 11 -19.45 0.02 21.90
N SER A 12 -19.62 0.53 20.70
CA SER A 12 -19.37 -0.25 19.49
C SER A 12 -17.85 -0.53 19.45
N LYS A 13 -17.48 -1.79 19.62
CA LYS A 13 -16.12 -2.23 19.37
C LYS A 13 -15.84 -1.97 17.90
N ILE A 14 -14.92 -1.04 17.60
CA ILE A 14 -14.46 -0.79 16.24
C ILE A 14 -13.86 -2.09 15.75
N ASN A 15 -14.49 -2.72 14.76
CA ASN A 15 -13.97 -3.92 14.14
C ASN A 15 -12.74 -3.57 13.27
N ILE A 16 -11.78 -4.49 13.18
CA ILE A 16 -10.60 -4.31 12.32
C ILE A 16 -10.99 -3.98 10.87
N PHE A 17 -12.16 -4.46 10.41
CA PHE A 17 -12.74 -4.12 9.11
C PHE A 17 -13.15 -2.66 8.99
N ASP A 18 -13.70 -2.06 10.07
CA ASP A 18 -14.04 -0.64 10.10
C ASP A 18 -12.76 0.22 10.07
N LEU A 19 -11.72 -0.21 10.81
CA LEU A 19 -10.44 0.46 10.80
C LEU A 19 -9.78 0.42 9.40
N ILE A 20 -9.80 -0.73 8.75
CA ILE A 20 -9.29 -0.93 7.38
C ILE A 20 -10.13 -0.10 6.38
N PHE A 21 -11.45 0.00 6.58
CA PHE A 21 -12.33 0.80 5.75
C PHE A 21 -12.04 2.30 5.90
N PHE A 22 -11.91 2.81 7.14
CA PHE A 22 -11.53 4.19 7.43
C PHE A 22 -10.12 4.51 6.90
N ALA A 23 -9.18 3.58 7.01
CA ALA A 23 -7.82 3.74 6.51
C ALA A 23 -7.74 3.94 4.98
N ASN A 24 -8.72 3.47 4.22
CA ASN A 24 -8.83 3.74 2.77
C ASN A 24 -9.15 5.22 2.46
N TYR A 25 -9.64 6.00 3.43
CA TYR A 25 -9.96 7.42 3.26
C TYR A 25 -8.85 8.36 3.74
N VAL A 26 -7.95 7.90 4.62
CA VAL A 26 -6.84 8.72 5.12
C VAL A 26 -5.61 8.48 4.25
N MET A 27 -5.50 9.24 3.18
CA MET A 27 -4.34 9.23 2.29
C MET A 27 -3.84 10.66 2.14
N ILE A 28 -2.56 10.88 2.49
CA ILE A 28 -1.91 12.17 2.38
C ILE A 28 -0.82 12.09 1.31
N ILE A 29 -0.92 12.91 0.26
CA ILE A 29 0.10 12.95 -0.78
C ILE A 29 1.09 14.06 -0.47
N ILE A 30 2.36 13.69 -0.30
CA ILE A 30 3.48 14.59 -0.02
C ILE A 30 4.38 14.69 -1.24
N VAL A 31 4.76 15.91 -1.64
CA VAL A 31 5.73 16.13 -2.70
C VAL A 31 7.10 16.43 -2.08
N SER A 32 8.08 15.57 -2.30
CA SER A 32 9.43 15.75 -1.74
C SER A 32 10.52 15.20 -2.67
N GLY A 33 11.04 16.05 -3.54
CA GLY A 33 12.18 15.70 -4.39
C GLY A 33 13.46 15.41 -3.60
N ARG A 34 13.65 16.07 -2.43
CA ARG A 34 14.82 15.85 -1.54
C ARG A 34 14.81 14.43 -0.98
N PHE A 35 13.66 13.92 -0.55
CA PHE A 35 13.51 12.54 -0.08
C PHE A 35 14.01 11.54 -1.11
N PHE A 36 13.60 11.67 -2.38
CA PHE A 36 14.01 10.75 -3.45
C PHE A 36 15.49 10.87 -3.81
N LYS A 37 16.09 12.05 -3.70
CA LYS A 37 17.52 12.25 -3.94
C LYS A 37 18.38 11.47 -2.94
N TYR A 38 18.01 11.47 -1.66
CA TYR A 38 18.80 10.85 -0.60
C TYR A 38 18.46 9.37 -0.38
N PHE A 39 17.18 8.99 -0.44
CA PHE A 39 16.72 7.64 -0.11
C PHE A 39 16.76 6.66 -1.27
N THR A 40 16.40 7.09 -2.48
CA THR A 40 16.26 6.16 -3.62
C THR A 40 17.28 6.39 -4.72
N ARG A 41 18.15 7.37 -4.55
CA ARG A 41 19.08 7.82 -5.62
C ARG A 41 18.37 8.06 -6.97
N GLY A 42 17.08 8.41 -6.94
CA GLY A 42 16.27 8.68 -8.12
C GLY A 42 15.66 7.45 -8.80
N PHE A 43 15.82 6.24 -8.23
CA PHE A 43 15.26 5.01 -8.79
C PHE A 43 13.72 5.01 -8.73
N ALA A 44 13.13 5.39 -7.60
CA ALA A 44 11.68 5.47 -7.44
C ALA A 44 11.12 6.85 -7.82
N THR A 45 9.89 6.90 -8.28
CA THR A 45 9.14 8.12 -8.59
C THR A 45 8.07 8.44 -7.56
N ALA A 46 7.54 7.42 -6.89
CA ALA A 46 6.63 7.49 -5.77
C ALA A 46 6.94 6.38 -4.77
N ILE A 47 6.51 6.52 -3.53
CA ILE A 47 6.64 5.53 -2.45
C ILE A 47 5.42 5.64 -1.54
N ALA A 48 4.80 4.49 -1.24
CA ALA A 48 3.78 4.37 -0.21
C ALA A 48 4.43 4.15 1.16
N LEU A 49 4.10 4.98 2.13
CA LEU A 49 4.43 4.80 3.55
C LEU A 49 3.21 5.20 4.37
N TYR A 50 2.42 4.22 4.78
CA TYR A 50 1.13 4.50 5.40
C TYR A 50 1.21 5.53 6.53
N PRO A 51 0.34 6.55 6.55
CA PRO A 51 -0.75 6.85 5.61
C PRO A 51 -0.36 7.74 4.41
N PHE A 52 0.94 7.88 4.12
CA PHE A 52 1.48 8.82 3.16
C PHE A 52 1.80 8.14 1.82
N ILE A 53 1.55 8.89 0.72
CA ILE A 53 2.15 8.64 -0.58
C ILE A 53 3.11 9.79 -0.85
N ILE A 54 4.41 9.48 -0.96
CA ILE A 54 5.43 10.47 -1.23
C ILE A 54 5.74 10.42 -2.73
N VAL A 55 5.60 11.54 -3.42
CA VAL A 55 5.91 11.65 -4.85
C VAL A 55 7.08 12.59 -5.06
N ARG A 56 7.92 12.28 -6.07
CA ARG A 56 9.15 13.02 -6.36
C ARG A 56 8.88 14.41 -6.92
N LYS A 57 7.87 14.56 -7.77
CA LYS A 57 7.50 15.81 -8.46
C LYS A 57 6.00 16.06 -8.34
N LYS A 58 5.60 17.33 -8.40
CA LYS A 58 4.20 17.76 -8.27
C LYS A 58 3.31 17.14 -9.38
N GLU A 59 3.83 17.04 -10.60
CA GLU A 59 3.09 16.50 -11.75
C GLU A 59 2.73 15.01 -11.59
N LEU A 60 3.45 14.28 -10.72
CA LEU A 60 3.18 12.87 -10.43
C LEU A 60 1.96 12.68 -9.54
N ARG A 61 1.59 13.71 -8.76
CA ARG A 61 0.40 13.71 -7.92
C ARG A 61 -0.88 13.51 -8.74
N ASP A 62 -0.89 14.07 -9.96
CA ASP A 62 -2.07 14.09 -10.81
C ASP A 62 -2.10 12.92 -11.82
N LYS A 63 -1.18 11.93 -11.64
CA LYS A 63 -1.16 10.70 -12.43
C LYS A 63 -2.00 9.61 -11.76
N PRO A 64 -3.22 9.30 -12.25
CA PRO A 64 -4.16 8.43 -11.55
C PRO A 64 -3.62 7.01 -11.37
N PHE A 65 -2.96 6.43 -12.39
CA PHE A 65 -2.41 5.08 -12.30
C PHE A 65 -1.30 4.97 -11.26
N LEU A 66 -0.37 5.95 -11.22
CA LEU A 66 0.70 5.98 -10.24
C LEU A 66 0.14 6.08 -8.81
N VAL A 67 -0.79 7.01 -8.58
CA VAL A 67 -1.40 7.19 -7.26
C VAL A 67 -2.19 5.92 -6.87
N TYR A 68 -2.86 5.29 -7.83
CA TYR A 68 -3.61 4.06 -7.55
C TYR A 68 -2.69 2.88 -7.24
N HIS A 69 -1.55 2.77 -7.91
CA HIS A 69 -0.48 1.82 -7.60
C HIS A 69 -0.04 1.94 -6.13
N GLU A 70 0.31 3.14 -5.69
CA GLU A 70 0.72 3.40 -4.31
C GLU A 70 -0.41 3.10 -3.30
N ARG A 71 -1.68 3.33 -3.67
CA ARG A 71 -2.83 2.97 -2.84
C ARG A 71 -2.95 1.47 -2.63
N ILE A 72 -2.58 0.64 -3.62
CA ILE A 72 -2.53 -0.81 -3.45
C ILE A 72 -1.49 -1.16 -2.40
N HIS A 73 -0.30 -0.55 -2.44
CA HIS A 73 0.74 -0.75 -1.42
C HIS A 73 0.30 -0.30 -0.02
N LEU A 74 -0.41 0.83 0.11
CA LEU A 74 -0.98 1.24 1.40
C LEU A 74 -1.93 0.16 1.97
N ARG A 75 -2.73 -0.46 1.09
CA ARG A 75 -3.63 -1.55 1.50
C ARG A 75 -2.87 -2.79 1.95
N GLN A 76 -1.82 -3.18 1.23
CA GLN A 76 -0.94 -4.29 1.60
C GLN A 76 -0.24 -4.04 2.96
N GLN A 77 0.21 -2.79 3.20
CA GLN A 77 0.81 -2.38 4.46
C GLN A 77 -0.15 -2.49 5.64
N LEU A 78 -1.43 -2.13 5.44
CA LEU A 78 -2.45 -2.28 6.48
C LEU A 78 -2.75 -3.74 6.82
N GLU A 79 -2.70 -4.62 5.84
CA GLU A 79 -2.99 -6.04 6.02
C GLU A 79 -1.87 -6.79 6.74
N LEU A 80 -0.62 -6.47 6.42
CA LEU A 80 0.56 -7.09 7.00
C LEU A 80 1.08 -6.38 8.26
N GLY A 81 0.74 -5.09 8.42
CA GLY A 81 1.49 -4.18 9.25
C GLY A 81 2.73 -3.64 8.52
N ILE A 82 3.04 -2.36 8.74
CA ILE A 82 4.05 -1.61 7.98
C ILE A 82 5.42 -2.30 8.05
N ILE A 83 5.84 -2.71 9.24
CA ILE A 83 7.15 -3.32 9.47
C ILE A 83 7.26 -4.66 8.74
N PHE A 84 6.26 -5.54 8.90
CA PHE A 84 6.25 -6.85 8.26
C PHE A 84 6.16 -6.77 6.74
N PHE A 85 5.44 -5.78 6.20
CA PHE A 85 5.41 -5.50 4.77
C PHE A 85 6.82 -5.22 4.23
N TYR A 86 7.59 -4.33 4.86
CA TYR A 86 8.93 -3.97 4.40
C TYR A 86 9.95 -5.10 4.59
N ILE A 87 9.83 -5.89 5.67
CA ILE A 87 10.68 -7.08 5.87
C ILE A 87 10.43 -8.07 4.74
N TRP A 88 9.17 -8.41 4.47
CA TRP A 88 8.82 -9.32 3.36
C TRP A 88 9.29 -8.80 2.01
N TYR A 89 9.03 -7.53 1.74
CA TYR A 89 9.45 -6.85 0.53
C TYR A 89 10.97 -6.99 0.29
N LEU A 90 11.76 -6.71 1.32
CA LEU A 90 13.22 -6.82 1.25
C LEU A 90 13.67 -8.26 1.05
N VAL A 91 13.14 -9.22 1.82
CA VAL A 91 13.50 -10.63 1.70
C VAL A 91 13.18 -11.17 0.31
N GLU A 92 11.98 -10.91 -0.20
CA GLU A 92 11.58 -11.35 -1.53
C GLU A 92 12.42 -10.67 -2.62
N PHE A 93 12.71 -9.37 -2.48
CA PHE A 93 13.62 -8.66 -3.38
C PHE A 93 14.99 -9.33 -3.44
N LEU A 94 15.60 -9.67 -2.29
CA LEU A 94 16.92 -10.31 -2.24
C LEU A 94 16.91 -11.69 -2.91
N ILE A 95 15.89 -12.52 -2.63
CA ILE A 95 15.73 -13.84 -3.26
C ILE A 95 15.66 -13.70 -4.79
N ARG A 96 14.82 -12.75 -5.29
CA ARG A 96 14.65 -12.52 -6.72
C ARG A 96 15.88 -11.88 -7.36
N PHE A 97 16.62 -11.06 -6.62
CA PHE A 97 17.87 -10.46 -7.10
C PHE A 97 18.96 -11.50 -7.30
N ILE A 98 19.12 -12.41 -6.35
CA ILE A 98 20.06 -13.54 -6.47
C ILE A 98 19.71 -14.40 -7.69
N SER A 99 18.41 -14.67 -7.93
CA SER A 99 17.97 -15.50 -9.05
C SER A 99 18.10 -14.82 -10.42
N SER A 100 17.80 -13.50 -10.50
CA SER A 100 17.73 -12.79 -11.78
C SER A 100 18.97 -12.00 -12.15
N ASN A 101 19.87 -11.76 -11.18
CA ASN A 101 21.04 -10.88 -11.28
C ASN A 101 20.72 -9.50 -11.90
N SER A 102 19.49 -9.02 -11.68
CA SER A 102 19.00 -7.75 -12.22
C SER A 102 18.12 -7.06 -11.21
N PHE A 103 18.53 -5.85 -10.77
CA PHE A 103 17.79 -5.02 -9.83
C PHE A 103 16.35 -4.77 -10.30
N TYR A 104 16.20 -4.37 -11.57
CA TYR A 104 14.90 -4.06 -12.15
C TYR A 104 13.99 -5.29 -12.20
N ARG A 105 14.52 -6.45 -12.64
CA ARG A 105 13.75 -7.71 -12.67
C ARG A 105 13.35 -8.15 -11.27
N ALA A 106 14.28 -8.09 -10.32
CA ALA A 106 13.99 -8.45 -8.93
C ALA A 106 12.86 -7.60 -8.36
N TYR A 107 12.95 -6.28 -8.48
CA TYR A 107 11.93 -5.34 -8.05
C TYR A 107 10.56 -5.62 -8.70
N ARG A 108 10.50 -5.71 -10.02
CA ARG A 108 9.26 -5.93 -10.78
C ARG A 108 8.56 -7.25 -10.46
N ASN A 109 9.32 -8.23 -9.95
CA ASN A 109 8.80 -9.57 -9.64
C ASN A 109 8.43 -9.78 -8.16
N ILE A 110 8.61 -8.81 -7.28
CA ILE A 110 8.08 -8.87 -5.92
C ILE A 110 6.54 -9.02 -5.98
N CYS A 111 5.97 -9.89 -5.19
CA CYS A 111 4.52 -10.17 -5.23
C CYS A 111 3.66 -8.92 -5.03
N PHE A 112 4.08 -8.00 -4.18
CA PHE A 112 3.41 -6.73 -3.95
C PHE A 112 3.41 -5.85 -5.19
N GLU A 113 4.56 -5.72 -5.87
CA GLU A 113 4.72 -4.97 -7.10
C GLU A 113 3.90 -5.58 -8.25
N ARG A 114 3.94 -6.90 -8.36
CA ARG A 114 3.18 -7.62 -9.39
C ARG A 114 1.68 -7.41 -9.24
N GLU A 115 1.17 -7.47 -8.01
CA GLU A 115 -0.22 -7.13 -7.73
C GLU A 115 -0.53 -5.69 -8.13
N ALA A 116 0.30 -4.73 -7.72
CA ALA A 116 0.09 -3.32 -7.98
C ALA A 116 0.11 -3.01 -9.48
N TYR A 117 1.14 -3.45 -10.22
CA TYR A 117 1.26 -3.25 -11.67
C TYR A 117 0.15 -3.95 -12.48
N SER A 118 -0.32 -5.10 -12.03
CA SER A 118 -1.42 -5.81 -12.73
C SER A 118 -2.77 -5.11 -12.56
N ASN A 119 -2.92 -4.25 -11.56
CA ASN A 119 -4.21 -3.68 -11.19
C ASN A 119 -4.24 -2.15 -11.14
N GLU A 120 -3.12 -1.45 -11.36
CA GLU A 120 -3.04 0.03 -11.29
C GLU A 120 -3.97 0.75 -12.27
N SER A 121 -4.30 0.12 -13.39
CA SER A 121 -5.24 0.67 -14.38
C SER A 121 -6.72 0.43 -14.02
N ASN A 122 -7.01 -0.47 -13.08
CA ASN A 122 -8.38 -0.80 -12.68
C ASN A 122 -8.78 -0.06 -11.39
N MET A 123 -9.36 1.14 -11.55
CA MET A 123 -9.77 1.99 -10.41
C MET A 123 -10.83 1.37 -9.48
N HIS A 124 -11.43 0.25 -9.87
CA HIS A 124 -12.39 -0.49 -9.05
C HIS A 124 -11.76 -1.68 -8.32
N TYR A 125 -10.47 -1.99 -8.58
CA TYR A 125 -9.82 -3.15 -8.00
C TYR A 125 -9.87 -3.17 -6.47
N LEU A 126 -9.49 -2.08 -5.80
CA LEU A 126 -9.46 -2.00 -4.33
C LEU A 126 -10.82 -2.20 -3.67
N LYS A 127 -11.94 -1.93 -4.38
CA LYS A 127 -13.30 -2.18 -3.86
C LYS A 127 -13.65 -3.67 -3.81
N LYS A 128 -13.06 -4.47 -4.71
CA LYS A 128 -13.32 -5.91 -4.86
C LYS A 128 -12.16 -6.78 -4.37
N ARG A 129 -11.03 -6.15 -4.04
CA ARG A 129 -9.80 -6.82 -3.60
C ARG A 129 -10.05 -7.55 -2.28
N LYS A 130 -9.69 -8.83 -2.26
CA LYS A 130 -9.69 -9.64 -1.04
C LYS A 130 -8.43 -9.35 -0.20
N CYS A 131 -8.53 -9.54 1.11
CA CYS A 131 -7.35 -9.50 1.98
C CYS A 131 -6.33 -10.55 1.53
N TRP A 132 -5.03 -10.20 1.64
CA TRP A 132 -3.92 -11.08 1.27
C TRP A 132 -3.87 -11.47 -0.22
N SER A 133 -4.47 -10.66 -1.10
CA SER A 133 -4.46 -10.94 -2.56
C SER A 133 -3.06 -11.02 -3.15
N PHE A 134 -2.06 -10.36 -2.57
CA PHE A 134 -0.65 -10.42 -3.02
C PHE A 134 -0.10 -11.85 -3.03
N ILE A 135 -0.62 -12.77 -2.20
CA ILE A 135 -0.18 -14.16 -2.15
C ILE A 135 -0.39 -14.86 -3.51
N TYR A 136 -1.43 -14.52 -4.25
CA TYR A 136 -1.67 -15.08 -5.59
C TYR A 136 -0.60 -14.68 -6.62
N TYR A 137 0.22 -13.70 -6.28
CA TYR A 137 1.30 -13.20 -7.13
C TYR A 137 2.68 -13.75 -6.75
N LEU A 138 2.80 -14.57 -5.69
CA LEU A 138 4.07 -15.18 -5.26
C LEU A 138 4.62 -16.17 -6.29
N SER A 139 3.77 -17.05 -6.82
CA SER A 139 4.15 -18.21 -7.64
C SER A 139 4.19 -17.96 -9.14
N ARG A 140 3.73 -16.80 -9.60
CA ARG A 140 3.78 -16.47 -11.02
C ARG A 140 5.15 -15.88 -11.36
N SER A 141 6.06 -16.68 -11.83
CA SER A 141 7.30 -16.25 -12.52
C SER A 141 6.98 -15.98 -13.99
#